data_3b4b5f6b457d8ad86dcf5bd637f6d70d
#
_entry.id   3b4b5f6b457d8ad86dcf5bd637f6d70d
#
_cell.length_a   1.000
_cell.length_b   1.000
_cell.length_c   1.000
_cell.angle_alpha   90.00
_cell.angle_beta   90.00
_cell.angle_gamma   90.00
#
_symmetry.space_group_name_H-M   'P 1'
#
loop_
_entity.id
_entity.type
_entity.pdbx_description
1 polymer ?
#
loop_
_entity_poly.entity_id
_entity_poly.type
_entity_poly.pdbx_seq_one_letter_code
_entity_poly.pdbx_strand_id
1 'polypeptide(L)'
;MIKKISTLAICDFVLALIIYARVILKNALLSEITTYTSRETANQVLTNSNFVVVITLALVGAVISVMVLSSTKNIPQLLMDILFIGVVGVVLALWWKVLAVTGWGYFCSYQELMTYVGSFMVGACILKLITYIFRKRI
;
A
#
# COMPACT_ATOMS: atom_id res chain seq x y z
N MET A 1 -15.29 -5.69 18.59
CA MET A 1 -14.11 -4.81 18.50
C MET A 1 -12.85 -5.58 18.14
N ILE A 2 -12.50 -6.63 18.86
CA ILE A 2 -11.31 -7.47 18.61
C ILE A 2 -11.23 -7.98 17.16
N LYS A 3 -12.31 -8.54 16.61
CA LYS A 3 -12.35 -9.02 15.22
C LYS A 3 -11.97 -7.91 14.20
N LYS A 4 -12.41 -6.68 14.41
CA LYS A 4 -12.10 -5.57 13.51
C LYS A 4 -10.62 -5.19 13.58
N ILE A 5 -10.07 -5.08 14.79
CA ILE A 5 -8.64 -4.81 15.00
C ILE A 5 -7.80 -5.89 14.33
N SER A 6 -8.13 -7.16 14.56
CA SER A 6 -7.44 -8.28 13.93
C SER A 6 -7.50 -8.22 12.40
N THR A 7 -8.67 -7.92 11.82
CA THR A 7 -8.82 -7.78 10.36
C THR A 7 -7.96 -6.65 9.81
N LEU A 8 -7.99 -5.47 10.42
CA LEU A 8 -7.20 -4.32 9.96
C LEU A 8 -5.70 -4.56 10.10
N ALA A 9 -5.26 -5.14 11.22
CA ALA A 9 -3.85 -5.48 11.42
C ALA A 9 -3.36 -6.54 10.42
N ILE A 10 -4.19 -7.55 10.12
CA ILE A 10 -3.87 -8.55 9.07
C ILE A 10 -3.78 -7.87 7.71
N CYS A 11 -4.69 -6.96 7.38
CA CYS A 11 -4.63 -6.21 6.12
C CYS A 11 -3.34 -5.38 6.00
N ASP A 12 -2.95 -4.66 7.06
CA ASP A 12 -1.70 -3.88 7.07
C ASP A 12 -0.47 -4.79 6.90
N PHE A 13 -0.47 -5.94 7.57
CA PHE A 13 0.59 -6.94 7.43
C PHE A 13 0.66 -7.51 6.00
N VAL A 14 -0.49 -7.83 5.40
CA VAL A 14 -0.57 -8.32 4.01
C VAL A 14 -0.09 -7.24 3.03
N LEU A 15 -0.45 -5.97 3.24
CA LEU A 15 0.07 -4.86 2.44
C LEU A 15 1.59 -4.76 2.52
N ALA A 16 2.16 -4.87 3.72
CA ALA A 16 3.62 -4.87 3.90
C ALA A 16 4.29 -6.04 3.17
N LEU A 17 3.71 -7.24 3.22
CA LEU A 17 4.20 -8.40 2.48
C LEU A 17 4.14 -8.21 0.96
N ILE A 18 3.05 -7.63 0.44
CA ILE A 18 2.90 -7.35 -1.00
C ILE A 18 3.97 -6.36 -1.46
N ILE A 19 4.18 -5.28 -0.70
CA ILE A 19 5.20 -4.28 -0.99
C ILE A 19 6.59 -4.94 -0.99
N TYR A 20 6.90 -5.73 0.02
CA TYR A 20 8.20 -6.41 0.14
C TYR A 20 8.44 -7.41 -1.00
N ALA A 21 7.45 -8.26 -1.29
CA ALA A 21 7.54 -9.24 -2.38
C ALA A 21 7.78 -8.57 -3.74
N ARG A 22 7.05 -7.45 -4.01
CA ARG A 22 7.27 -6.70 -5.25
C ARG A 22 8.69 -6.21 -5.40
N VAL A 23 9.29 -5.78 -4.31
CA VAL A 23 10.64 -5.26 -4.36
C VAL A 23 11.64 -6.33 -4.70
N ILE A 24 11.53 -7.50 -4.07
CA ILE A 24 12.39 -8.64 -4.38
C ILE A 24 12.25 -9.00 -5.87
N LEU A 25 11.01 -9.08 -6.38
CA LEU A 25 10.74 -9.37 -7.79
C LEU A 25 11.31 -8.32 -8.74
N LYS A 26 11.13 -7.03 -8.42
CA LYS A 26 11.69 -5.94 -9.23
C LYS A 26 13.21 -6.02 -9.29
N ASN A 27 13.86 -6.22 -8.15
CA ASN A 27 15.32 -6.31 -8.09
C ASN A 27 15.84 -7.54 -8.84
N ALA A 28 15.17 -8.69 -8.73
CA ALA A 28 15.51 -9.89 -9.46
C ALA A 28 15.41 -9.66 -10.99
N LEU A 29 14.31 -9.08 -11.46
CA LEU A 29 14.09 -8.79 -12.88
C LEU A 29 15.09 -7.77 -13.42
N LEU A 30 15.39 -6.71 -12.66
CA LEU A 30 16.34 -5.69 -13.11
C LEU A 30 17.79 -6.18 -13.08
N SER A 31 18.13 -7.14 -12.23
CA SER A 31 19.48 -7.74 -12.22
C SER A 31 19.81 -8.53 -13.49
N GLU A 32 18.80 -8.92 -14.27
CA GLU A 32 18.97 -9.58 -15.57
C GLU A 32 19.40 -8.59 -16.68
N ILE A 33 19.21 -7.28 -16.47
CA ILE A 33 19.61 -6.25 -17.43
C ILE A 33 21.06 -5.86 -17.16
N THR A 34 21.94 -6.24 -18.08
CA THR A 34 23.35 -5.85 -18.07
C THR A 34 23.67 -4.97 -19.28
N THR A 35 24.84 -4.35 -19.28
CA THR A 35 25.33 -3.52 -20.41
C THR A 35 25.41 -4.31 -21.73
N TYR A 36 25.49 -5.64 -21.65
CA TYR A 36 25.56 -6.55 -22.79
C TYR A 36 24.24 -7.21 -23.15
N THR A 37 23.15 -6.86 -22.47
CA THR A 37 21.83 -7.44 -22.73
C THR A 37 21.31 -6.92 -24.07
N SER A 38 20.77 -7.80 -24.92
CA SER A 38 20.15 -7.39 -26.18
C SER A 38 18.93 -6.49 -25.92
N ARG A 39 18.64 -5.59 -26.86
CA ARG A 39 17.48 -4.69 -26.77
C ARG A 39 16.17 -5.45 -26.62
N GLU A 40 16.05 -6.60 -27.27
CA GLU A 40 14.86 -7.45 -27.21
C GLU A 40 14.67 -8.05 -25.82
N THR A 41 15.73 -8.60 -25.22
CA THR A 41 15.71 -9.14 -23.86
C THR A 41 15.40 -8.04 -22.84
N ALA A 42 16.00 -6.85 -22.97
CA ALA A 42 15.73 -5.72 -22.11
C ALA A 42 14.25 -5.30 -22.17
N ASN A 43 13.64 -5.23 -23.37
CA ASN A 43 12.25 -4.92 -23.55
C ASN A 43 11.33 -5.98 -22.92
N GLN A 44 11.68 -7.27 -23.01
CA GLN A 44 10.92 -8.35 -22.38
C GLN A 44 10.95 -8.25 -20.85
N VAL A 45 12.10 -7.97 -20.25
CA VAL A 45 12.25 -7.75 -18.81
C VAL A 45 11.42 -6.55 -18.35
N LEU A 46 11.45 -5.44 -19.09
CA LEU A 46 10.62 -4.26 -18.78
C LEU A 46 9.12 -4.56 -18.87
N THR A 47 8.70 -5.33 -19.87
CA THR A 47 7.30 -5.76 -20.00
C THR A 47 6.88 -6.62 -18.83
N ASN A 48 7.70 -7.59 -18.43
CA ASN A 48 7.44 -8.43 -17.26
C ASN A 48 7.37 -7.60 -15.97
N SER A 49 8.25 -6.60 -15.82
CA SER A 49 8.21 -5.67 -14.70
C SER A 49 6.90 -4.89 -14.63
N ASN A 50 6.35 -4.45 -15.76
CA ASN A 50 5.06 -3.77 -15.83
C ASN A 50 3.90 -4.68 -15.42
N PHE A 51 3.91 -5.96 -15.81
CA PHE A 51 2.93 -6.94 -15.33
C PHE A 51 2.97 -7.10 -13.82
N VAL A 52 4.15 -7.16 -13.22
CA VAL A 52 4.32 -7.22 -11.76
C VAL A 52 3.71 -5.99 -11.09
N VAL A 53 3.84 -4.80 -11.71
CA VAL A 53 3.18 -3.56 -11.22
C VAL A 53 1.66 -3.71 -11.19
N VAL A 54 1.07 -4.13 -12.31
CA VAL A 54 -0.38 -4.27 -12.44
C VAL A 54 -0.94 -5.25 -11.42
N ILE A 55 -0.32 -6.44 -11.29
CA ILE A 55 -0.72 -7.45 -10.32
C ILE A 55 -0.61 -6.92 -8.90
N THR A 56 0.49 -6.23 -8.57
CA THR A 56 0.71 -5.65 -7.24
C THR A 56 -0.38 -4.63 -6.90
N LEU A 57 -0.69 -3.72 -7.83
CA LEU A 57 -1.73 -2.70 -7.61
C LEU A 57 -3.12 -3.32 -7.48
N ALA A 58 -3.41 -4.39 -8.22
CA ALA A 58 -4.66 -5.12 -8.08
C ALA A 58 -4.80 -5.77 -6.70
N LEU A 59 -3.74 -6.41 -6.20
CA LEU A 59 -3.72 -7.01 -4.86
C LEU A 59 -3.85 -5.94 -3.77
N VAL A 60 -3.12 -4.84 -3.88
CA VAL A 60 -3.25 -3.70 -2.96
C VAL A 60 -4.67 -3.16 -2.95
N GLY A 61 -5.27 -2.97 -4.13
CA GLY A 61 -6.65 -2.51 -4.27
C GLY A 61 -7.65 -3.47 -3.60
N ALA A 62 -7.47 -4.78 -3.74
CA ALA A 62 -8.30 -5.78 -3.08
C ALA A 62 -8.20 -5.69 -1.54
N VAL A 63 -6.99 -5.57 -1.00
CA VAL A 63 -6.79 -5.45 0.45
C VAL A 63 -7.40 -4.16 1.00
N ILE A 64 -7.19 -3.03 0.32
CA ILE A 64 -7.79 -1.74 0.73
C ILE A 64 -9.32 -1.81 0.64
N SER A 65 -9.87 -2.50 -0.35
CA SER A 65 -11.32 -2.71 -0.45
C SER A 65 -11.87 -3.47 0.75
N VAL A 66 -11.17 -4.49 1.24
CA VAL A 66 -11.54 -5.20 2.46
C VAL A 66 -11.56 -4.27 3.67
N MET A 67 -10.55 -3.40 3.78
CA MET A 67 -10.50 -2.38 4.85
C MET A 67 -11.69 -1.41 4.77
N VAL A 68 -12.03 -0.94 3.57
CA VAL A 68 -13.18 -0.03 3.35
C VAL A 68 -14.50 -0.71 3.68
N LEU A 69 -14.69 -1.95 3.26
CA LEU A 69 -15.91 -2.73 3.51
C LEU A 69 -16.10 -3.13 4.97
N SER A 70 -15.04 -3.08 5.80
CA SER A 70 -15.16 -3.34 7.23
C SER A 70 -16.13 -2.34 7.86
N SER A 71 -17.18 -2.85 8.53
CA SER A 71 -18.25 -1.97 9.06
C SER A 71 -17.76 -1.09 10.20
N THR A 72 -18.18 0.18 10.17
CA THR A 72 -17.91 1.18 11.22
C THR A 72 -19.26 1.62 11.81
N LYS A 73 -19.58 1.13 13.01
CA LYS A 73 -20.87 1.35 13.66
C LYS A 73 -20.83 2.40 14.76
N ASN A 74 -19.70 2.56 15.41
CA ASN A 74 -19.53 3.43 16.58
C ASN A 74 -18.17 4.15 16.55
N ILE A 75 -18.03 5.17 17.41
CA ILE A 75 -16.83 6.02 17.52
C ILE A 75 -15.55 5.21 17.77
N PRO A 76 -15.50 4.22 18.68
CA PRO A 76 -14.28 3.43 18.88
C PRO A 76 -13.83 2.68 17.61
N GLN A 77 -14.78 2.18 16.80
CA GLN A 77 -14.43 1.54 15.52
C GLN A 77 -13.94 2.54 14.48
N LEU A 78 -14.46 3.76 14.48
CA LEU A 78 -13.98 4.85 13.64
C LEU A 78 -12.54 5.25 14.00
N LEU A 79 -12.22 5.33 15.29
CA LEU A 79 -10.87 5.61 15.76
C LEU A 79 -9.89 4.52 15.31
N MET A 80 -10.30 3.24 15.31
CA MET A 80 -9.48 2.17 14.77
C MET A 80 -9.25 2.31 13.27
N ASP A 81 -10.27 2.68 12.50
CA ASP A 81 -10.10 2.94 11.07
C ASP A 81 -9.14 4.11 10.83
N ILE A 82 -9.23 5.18 11.60
CA ILE A 82 -8.29 6.32 11.50
C ILE A 82 -6.87 5.86 11.83
N LEU A 83 -6.68 5.03 12.86
CA LEU A 83 -5.36 4.56 13.26
C LEU A 83 -4.75 3.63 12.21
N PHE A 84 -5.43 2.55 11.83
CA PHE A 84 -4.87 1.51 10.95
C PHE A 84 -4.89 1.89 9.46
N ILE A 85 -5.86 2.66 9.02
CA ILE A 85 -5.95 3.07 7.61
C ILE A 85 -5.40 4.48 7.42
N GLY A 86 -5.80 5.45 8.26
CA GLY A 86 -5.41 6.85 8.12
C GLY A 86 -3.96 7.09 8.48
N VAL A 87 -3.54 6.74 9.70
CA VAL A 87 -2.16 7.02 10.17
C VAL A 87 -1.14 6.20 9.37
N VAL A 88 -1.40 4.91 9.18
CA VAL A 88 -0.52 4.05 8.36
C VAL A 88 -0.45 4.59 6.93
N GLY A 89 -1.60 4.99 6.35
CA GLY A 89 -1.65 5.60 5.02
C GLY A 89 -0.83 6.88 4.91
N VAL A 90 -0.91 7.78 5.89
CA VAL A 90 -0.11 9.02 5.92
C VAL A 90 1.39 8.71 6.03
N VAL A 91 1.78 7.77 6.90
CA VAL A 91 3.18 7.35 7.03
C VAL A 91 3.72 6.80 5.71
N LEU A 92 2.95 5.95 5.03
CA LEU A 92 3.34 5.42 3.73
C LEU A 92 3.36 6.50 2.63
N ALA A 93 2.38 7.39 2.60
CA ALA A 93 2.32 8.48 1.62
C ALA A 93 3.48 9.46 1.77
N LEU A 94 3.93 9.70 3.01
CA LEU A 94 5.06 10.58 3.34
C LEU A 94 6.36 9.80 3.56
N TRP A 95 6.46 8.57 3.05
CA TRP A 95 7.60 7.69 3.28
C TRP A 95 8.95 8.32 2.93
N TRP A 96 9.00 9.13 1.88
CA TRP A 96 10.18 9.88 1.50
C TRP A 96 10.68 10.85 2.59
N LYS A 97 9.78 11.47 3.38
CA LYS A 97 10.15 12.30 4.54
C LYS A 97 10.62 11.44 5.70
N VAL A 98 9.98 10.31 5.94
CA VAL A 98 10.38 9.35 6.97
C VAL A 98 11.80 8.85 6.71
N LEU A 99 12.13 8.54 5.44
CA LEU A 99 13.48 8.15 5.03
C LEU A 99 14.50 9.26 5.26
N ALA A 100 14.16 10.51 4.94
CA ALA A 100 15.05 11.65 5.15
C ALA A 100 15.41 11.87 6.62
N VAL A 101 14.46 11.59 7.54
CA VAL A 101 14.67 11.73 8.98
C VAL A 101 15.40 10.52 9.58
N THR A 102 15.12 9.31 9.11
CA THR A 102 15.67 8.06 9.69
C THR A 102 16.99 7.63 9.06
N GLY A 103 17.39 8.21 7.94
CA GLY A 103 18.62 7.84 7.22
C GLY A 103 18.59 6.45 6.58
N TRP A 104 17.42 5.82 6.47
CA TRP A 104 17.26 4.48 5.90
C TRP A 104 17.27 4.50 4.38
N GLY A 105 18.43 4.79 3.78
CA GLY A 105 18.60 4.88 2.33
C GLY A 105 18.28 3.59 1.55
N TYR A 106 18.24 2.44 2.21
CA TYR A 106 17.92 1.14 1.59
C TYR A 106 16.48 1.06 1.03
N PHE A 107 15.56 1.89 1.47
CA PHE A 107 14.16 1.86 1.07
C PHE A 107 13.78 2.89 0.01
N CYS A 108 14.73 3.62 -0.55
CA CYS A 108 14.45 4.61 -1.61
C CYS A 108 13.79 3.99 -2.85
N SER A 109 14.13 2.73 -3.20
CA SER A 109 13.54 2.02 -4.34
C SER A 109 12.03 1.72 -4.22
N TYR A 110 11.46 1.90 -3.03
CA TYR A 110 10.08 1.59 -2.70
C TYR A 110 9.17 2.82 -2.65
N GLN A 111 9.78 4.00 -2.71
CA GLN A 111 9.13 5.27 -2.47
C GLN A 111 7.86 5.47 -3.29
N GLU A 112 7.89 5.20 -4.60
CA GLU A 112 6.73 5.39 -5.45
C GLU A 112 5.56 4.50 -5.05
N LEU A 113 5.79 3.20 -4.86
CA LEU A 113 4.74 2.27 -4.50
C LEU A 113 4.15 2.60 -3.12
N MET A 114 4.99 2.91 -2.14
CA MET A 114 4.54 3.28 -0.80
C MET A 114 3.70 4.56 -0.83
N THR A 115 4.11 5.56 -1.63
CA THR A 115 3.35 6.78 -1.82
C THR A 115 1.98 6.51 -2.43
N TYR A 116 1.89 5.65 -3.45
CA TYR A 116 0.60 5.28 -4.05
C TYR A 116 -0.29 4.52 -3.06
N VAL A 117 0.24 3.48 -2.41
CA VAL A 117 -0.51 2.70 -1.42
C VAL A 117 -1.00 3.59 -0.28
N GLY A 118 -0.14 4.43 0.27
CA GLY A 118 -0.49 5.37 1.33
C GLY A 118 -1.56 6.36 0.90
N SER A 119 -1.48 6.90 -0.32
CA SER A 119 -2.49 7.82 -0.85
C SER A 119 -3.86 7.15 -1.00
N PHE A 120 -3.90 5.90 -1.49
CA PHE A 120 -5.14 5.12 -1.57
C PHE A 120 -5.72 4.83 -0.18
N MET A 121 -4.89 4.51 0.81
CA MET A 121 -5.33 4.29 2.20
C MET A 121 -5.91 5.56 2.82
N VAL A 122 -5.27 6.72 2.62
CA VAL A 122 -5.80 8.01 3.08
C VAL A 122 -7.15 8.30 2.42
N GLY A 123 -7.29 8.11 1.12
CA GLY A 123 -8.55 8.24 0.41
C GLY A 123 -9.64 7.31 0.97
N ALA A 124 -9.30 6.07 1.25
CA ALA A 124 -10.20 5.09 1.88
C ALA A 124 -10.64 5.53 3.28
N CYS A 125 -9.74 6.09 4.08
CA CYS A 125 -10.05 6.63 5.39
C CYS A 125 -11.02 7.81 5.31
N ILE A 126 -10.78 8.75 4.38
CA ILE A 126 -11.66 9.89 4.14
C ILE A 126 -13.06 9.41 3.74
N LEU A 127 -13.15 8.44 2.81
CA LEU A 127 -14.42 7.86 2.40
C LEU A 127 -15.20 7.26 3.57
N LYS A 128 -14.52 6.53 4.47
CA LYS A 128 -15.13 5.99 5.68
C LYS A 128 -15.64 7.07 6.63
N LEU A 129 -14.86 8.12 6.83
CA LEU A 129 -15.27 9.28 7.64
C LEU A 129 -16.53 9.92 7.09
N ILE A 130 -16.56 10.21 5.80
CA ILE A 130 -17.72 10.78 5.12
C ILE A 130 -18.94 9.86 5.29
N THR A 131 -18.80 8.58 4.98
CA THR A 131 -19.89 7.59 5.09
C THR A 131 -20.42 7.49 6.52
N TYR A 132 -19.54 7.52 7.52
CA TYR A 132 -19.94 7.51 8.93
C TYR A 132 -20.75 8.75 9.32
N ILE A 133 -20.31 9.94 8.89
CA ILE A 133 -21.00 11.21 9.17
C ILE A 133 -22.38 11.23 8.52
N PHE A 134 -22.49 10.83 7.25
CA PHE A 134 -23.78 10.78 6.56
C PHE A 134 -24.74 9.78 7.20
N ARG A 135 -24.25 8.60 7.58
CA ARG A 135 -25.08 7.57 8.23
C ARG A 135 -25.63 8.02 9.60
N LYS A 136 -24.92 8.91 10.29
CA LYS A 136 -25.36 9.42 11.59
C LYS A 136 -26.37 10.56 11.46
N ARG A 137 -26.46 11.20 10.29
CA ARG A 137 -27.41 12.29 10.01
C ARG A 137 -28.76 11.82 9.48
N ILE A 138 -28.85 10.59 9.01
CA ILE A 138 -30.09 9.91 8.60
C ILE A 138 -30.63 9.08 9.77
#